data_9b25a21c83e65bdb16f8779ef2d4e123
#
_entry.id   9b25a21c83e65bdb16f8779ef2d4e123
#
_cell.length_a   1.000
_cell.length_b   1.000
_cell.length_c   1.000
_cell.angle_alpha   90.00
_cell.angle_beta   90.00
_cell.angle_gamma   90.00
#
_symmetry.space_group_name_H-M   'P 1'
#
loop_
_entity.id
_entity.type
_entity.pdbx_description
1 polymer ?
#
loop_
_entity_poly.entity_id
_entity_poly.type
_entity_poly.pdbx_seq_one_letter_code
_entity_poly.pdbx_strand_id
1 'polypeptide(L)'
;MPPLAIATVFCVTDGILVHQQIRDLIERGALTSTPAIAPTQIQPASLDLRLSTRGYRVRSGFLPENCRVADRLEEMTLYAFDLADGAVLEKGHCYIVPLLERIEKPLEHLIRANPKSSTGRLDLFTRLLADNCGRFETVPPGYTGPLYLEIVPRSFPVKVKTGLSLCQIRFSDGQASLTDDELRAEHEREPLLFDDRGEPLAADKLRLDNGLMMGIATMRDSDIQGPIGYVAKRYTEIIDMAEENGHDADAFFEPLQEPKGGRLIVEPEEFYIFASKERIRIPAHLAAEMCAYDVGIGELRTNYAGFFDNGFGGEKGTRAVLEVRPHDVPFLLEDGQVFFKLEFYKTQEPPEVVYGDNRLSSHYQGQALKLSKHFRPT
;
A
#
# COMPACT_ATOMS: atom_id res chain seq x y z
N MET A 1 44.45 32.62 7.97
CA MET A 1 43.45 31.68 8.51
C MET A 1 42.25 31.69 7.57
N PRO A 2 41.89 30.61 6.89
CA PRO A 2 40.65 30.56 6.12
C PRO A 2 39.47 30.49 7.10
N PRO A 3 38.29 31.04 6.73
CA PRO A 3 37.12 31.02 7.59
C PRO A 3 36.60 29.58 7.69
N LEU A 4 36.32 29.14 8.92
CA LEU A 4 35.61 27.90 9.19
C LEU A 4 34.23 27.95 8.48
N ALA A 5 34.00 27.03 7.59
CA ALA A 5 32.66 26.79 7.07
C ALA A 5 31.79 26.31 8.24
N ILE A 6 30.81 27.10 8.59
CA ILE A 6 29.74 26.70 9.52
C ILE A 6 28.95 25.64 8.77
N ALA A 7 29.15 24.36 9.11
CA ALA A 7 28.26 23.29 8.72
C ALA A 7 26.90 23.64 9.33
N THR A 8 25.94 23.98 8.47
CA THR A 8 24.53 24.09 8.86
C THR A 8 24.09 22.70 9.26
N VAL A 9 24.04 22.44 10.56
CA VAL A 9 23.40 21.24 11.09
C VAL A 9 21.91 21.41 10.78
N PHE A 10 21.45 20.79 9.71
CA PHE A 10 20.02 20.61 9.51
C PHE A 10 19.53 19.75 10.67
N CYS A 11 18.74 20.34 11.54
CA CYS A 11 18.00 19.61 12.55
C CYS A 11 16.98 18.75 11.77
N VAL A 12 17.30 17.48 11.54
CA VAL A 12 16.37 16.53 10.92
C VAL A 12 15.26 16.34 11.94
N THR A 13 14.05 16.79 11.62
CA THR A 13 12.87 16.54 12.45
C THR A 13 12.39 15.13 12.18
N ASP A 14 12.15 14.37 13.25
CA ASP A 14 11.55 13.02 13.12
C ASP A 14 10.21 13.13 12.39
N GLY A 15 9.96 12.22 11.46
CA GLY A 15 8.68 12.23 10.75
C GLY A 15 8.75 11.62 9.33
N ILE A 16 7.59 11.51 8.74
CA ILE A 16 7.41 11.13 7.33
C ILE A 16 7.58 12.39 6.46
N LEU A 17 8.31 12.27 5.36
CA LEU A 17 8.42 13.33 4.36
C LEU A 17 7.10 13.50 3.62
N VAL A 18 6.73 14.74 3.36
CA VAL A 18 5.49 15.10 2.67
C VAL A 18 5.77 15.56 1.23
N HIS A 19 4.71 15.81 0.47
CA HIS A 19 4.69 16.13 -0.95
C HIS A 19 5.80 17.09 -1.40
N GLN A 20 5.90 18.26 -0.78
CA GLN A 20 6.89 19.28 -1.14
C GLN A 20 8.34 18.84 -0.87
N GLN A 21 8.58 18.10 0.21
CA GLN A 21 9.90 17.58 0.55
C GLN A 21 10.34 16.48 -0.45
N ILE A 22 9.40 15.64 -0.89
CA ILE A 22 9.67 14.63 -1.94
C ILE A 22 9.98 15.34 -3.26
N ARG A 23 9.24 16.40 -3.61
CA ARG A 23 9.52 17.25 -4.77
C ARG A 23 10.93 17.82 -4.70
N ASP A 24 11.35 18.32 -3.55
CA ASP A 24 12.70 18.87 -3.35
C ASP A 24 13.80 17.81 -3.54
N LEU A 25 13.56 16.54 -3.15
CA LEU A 25 14.49 15.44 -3.43
C LEU A 25 14.66 15.21 -4.93
N ILE A 26 13.58 15.31 -5.70
CA ILE A 26 13.59 15.19 -7.16
C ILE A 26 14.31 16.38 -7.80
N GLU A 27 13.98 17.60 -7.41
CA GLU A 27 14.60 18.83 -7.94
C GLU A 27 16.11 18.90 -7.68
N ARG A 28 16.57 18.38 -6.53
CA ARG A 28 18.01 18.26 -6.22
C ARG A 28 18.70 17.10 -6.95
N GLY A 29 17.96 16.34 -7.74
CA GLY A 29 18.45 15.16 -8.47
C GLY A 29 18.92 14.04 -7.56
N ALA A 30 18.33 13.87 -6.38
CA ALA A 30 18.55 12.75 -5.50
C ALA A 30 17.71 11.53 -5.93
N LEU A 31 16.52 11.80 -6.46
CA LEU A 31 15.67 10.86 -7.16
C LEU A 31 15.58 11.25 -8.62
N THR A 32 15.86 10.30 -9.52
CA THR A 32 15.87 10.57 -10.97
C THR A 32 15.12 9.47 -11.72
N SER A 33 14.70 9.79 -12.93
CA SER A 33 14.05 8.85 -13.84
C SER A 33 14.15 9.33 -15.28
N THR A 34 14.07 8.40 -16.22
CA THR A 34 13.92 8.69 -17.66
C THR A 34 12.77 7.85 -18.21
N PRO A 35 11.67 8.47 -18.66
CA PRO A 35 11.36 9.92 -18.65
C PRO A 35 11.24 10.49 -17.23
N ALA A 36 11.35 11.81 -17.09
CA ALA A 36 11.32 12.51 -15.80
C ALA A 36 10.14 12.10 -14.92
N ILE A 37 10.32 12.20 -13.59
CA ILE A 37 9.25 11.96 -12.61
C ILE A 37 8.15 13.01 -12.82
N ALA A 38 6.93 12.56 -13.05
CA ALA A 38 5.79 13.43 -13.26
C ALA A 38 5.25 13.95 -11.91
N PRO A 39 4.74 15.19 -11.85
CA PRO A 39 4.15 15.72 -10.61
C PRO A 39 3.02 14.84 -10.05
N THR A 40 2.27 14.14 -10.90
CA THR A 40 1.19 13.23 -10.51
C THR A 40 1.65 11.96 -9.79
N GLN A 41 2.95 11.63 -9.82
CA GLN A 41 3.52 10.53 -9.06
C GLN A 41 3.74 10.89 -7.59
N ILE A 42 3.86 12.19 -7.26
CA ILE A 42 4.11 12.66 -5.90
C ILE A 42 2.77 12.73 -5.18
N GLN A 43 2.58 11.86 -4.20
CA GLN A 43 1.40 11.77 -3.36
C GLN A 43 1.61 12.61 -2.08
N PRO A 44 0.61 12.77 -1.17
CA PRO A 44 0.78 13.59 0.03
C PRO A 44 1.98 13.20 0.91
N ALA A 45 2.28 11.90 1.02
CA ALA A 45 3.40 11.38 1.81
C ALA A 45 4.10 10.18 1.17
N SER A 46 4.01 10.03 -0.15
CA SER A 46 4.63 8.93 -0.88
C SER A 46 4.94 9.30 -2.33
N LEU A 47 5.75 8.49 -2.99
CA LEU A 47 6.09 8.59 -4.41
C LEU A 47 5.75 7.29 -5.13
N ASP A 48 4.94 7.37 -6.17
CA ASP A 48 4.62 6.27 -7.06
C ASP A 48 5.81 5.91 -7.95
N LEU A 49 6.16 4.62 -8.03
CA LEU A 49 7.26 4.11 -8.87
C LEU A 49 6.73 3.40 -10.09
N ARG A 50 7.36 3.62 -11.25
CA ARG A 50 6.91 3.14 -12.57
C ARG A 50 7.72 1.96 -13.05
N LEU A 51 7.05 0.99 -13.69
CA LEU A 51 7.69 -0.13 -14.37
C LEU A 51 8.52 0.35 -15.58
N SER A 52 9.72 -0.20 -15.77
CA SER A 52 10.55 0.04 -16.95
C SER A 52 10.09 -0.79 -18.15
N THR A 53 10.87 -0.74 -19.25
CA THR A 53 10.52 -1.40 -20.52
C THR A 53 10.81 -2.89 -20.54
N ARG A 54 11.62 -3.41 -19.61
CA ARG A 54 12.06 -4.82 -19.64
C ARG A 54 11.65 -5.53 -18.37
N GLY A 55 11.07 -6.72 -18.50
CA GLY A 55 10.74 -7.63 -17.41
C GLY A 55 11.48 -8.96 -17.54
N TYR A 56 11.60 -9.66 -16.40
CA TYR A 56 12.27 -10.95 -16.30
C TYR A 56 11.34 -11.96 -15.61
N ARG A 57 11.05 -13.07 -16.27
CA ARG A 57 10.43 -14.23 -15.65
C ARG A 57 11.52 -15.02 -14.93
N VAL A 58 11.44 -15.12 -13.61
CA VAL A 58 12.44 -15.79 -12.78
C VAL A 58 11.94 -17.10 -12.20
N ARG A 59 12.86 -18.01 -11.84
CA ARG A 59 12.51 -19.32 -11.25
C ARG A 59 11.84 -19.19 -9.89
N SER A 60 12.31 -18.23 -9.09
CA SER A 60 11.76 -17.90 -7.75
C SER A 60 12.11 -16.47 -7.38
N GLY A 61 11.43 -15.93 -6.34
CA GLY A 61 11.88 -14.71 -5.66
C GLY A 61 13.22 -14.94 -4.94
N PHE A 62 13.94 -13.84 -4.67
CA PHE A 62 15.20 -13.84 -3.93
C PHE A 62 15.42 -12.52 -3.19
N LEU A 63 16.25 -12.55 -2.15
CA LEU A 63 16.77 -11.36 -1.47
C LEU A 63 18.22 -11.10 -1.94
N PRO A 64 18.54 -9.91 -2.46
CA PRO A 64 19.89 -9.56 -2.91
C PRO A 64 20.79 -9.06 -1.77
N GLU A 65 20.87 -9.83 -0.68
CA GLU A 65 21.51 -9.40 0.58
C GLU A 65 22.98 -8.99 0.40
N ASN A 66 23.72 -9.75 -0.46
CA ASN A 66 25.17 -9.57 -0.66
C ASN A 66 25.54 -9.49 -2.15
N CYS A 67 24.62 -9.08 -3.01
CA CYS A 67 24.84 -8.98 -4.45
C CYS A 67 23.94 -7.91 -5.07
N ARG A 68 24.25 -7.52 -6.31
CA ARG A 68 23.31 -6.72 -7.09
C ARG A 68 22.16 -7.59 -7.58
N VAL A 69 20.99 -7.00 -7.68
CA VAL A 69 19.81 -7.67 -8.29
C VAL A 69 20.13 -8.13 -9.71
N ALA A 70 20.85 -7.33 -10.50
CA ALA A 70 21.26 -7.67 -11.86
C ALA A 70 22.08 -8.98 -11.93
N ASP A 71 23.03 -9.17 -11.01
CA ASP A 71 23.87 -10.38 -10.97
C ASP A 71 23.00 -11.61 -10.66
N ARG A 72 22.05 -11.48 -9.73
CA ARG A 72 21.12 -12.58 -9.42
C ARG A 72 20.14 -12.87 -10.56
N LEU A 73 19.74 -11.86 -11.31
CA LEU A 73 18.89 -12.02 -12.48
C LEU A 73 19.58 -12.86 -13.57
N GLU A 74 20.90 -12.72 -13.78
CA GLU A 74 21.64 -13.56 -14.72
C GLU A 74 21.52 -15.06 -14.40
N GLU A 75 21.48 -15.42 -13.11
CA GLU A 75 21.36 -16.80 -12.65
C GLU A 75 19.92 -17.33 -12.65
N MET A 76 18.95 -16.46 -12.36
CA MET A 76 17.58 -16.85 -12.02
C MET A 76 16.59 -16.68 -13.17
N THR A 77 16.95 -15.95 -14.23
CA THR A 77 16.04 -15.64 -15.34
C THR A 77 15.78 -16.86 -16.22
N LEU A 78 14.52 -17.16 -16.47
CA LEU A 78 14.09 -18.13 -17.47
C LEU A 78 14.00 -17.50 -18.86
N TYR A 79 13.42 -16.30 -18.93
CA TYR A 79 13.39 -15.46 -20.12
C TYR A 79 13.15 -14.00 -19.75
N ALA A 80 13.55 -13.10 -20.63
CA ALA A 80 13.22 -11.68 -20.55
C ALA A 80 12.14 -11.34 -21.59
N PHE A 81 11.34 -10.29 -21.30
CA PHE A 81 10.25 -9.83 -22.17
C PHE A 81 10.19 -8.31 -22.18
N ASP A 82 9.53 -7.76 -23.20
CA ASP A 82 9.33 -6.33 -23.38
C ASP A 82 7.97 -5.90 -22.80
N LEU A 83 7.93 -4.73 -22.18
CA LEU A 83 6.74 -4.11 -21.59
C LEU A 83 6.25 -2.90 -22.39
N ALA A 84 6.90 -2.51 -23.49
CA ALA A 84 6.53 -1.31 -24.24
C ALA A 84 5.06 -1.36 -24.72
N ASP A 85 4.69 -2.49 -25.36
CA ASP A 85 3.32 -2.74 -25.83
C ASP A 85 2.43 -3.48 -24.83
N GLY A 86 2.99 -3.78 -23.66
CA GLY A 86 2.36 -4.55 -22.60
C GLY A 86 2.65 -6.05 -22.67
N ALA A 87 2.74 -6.67 -21.50
CA ALA A 87 2.96 -8.10 -21.35
C ALA A 87 2.02 -8.70 -20.31
N VAL A 88 1.59 -9.94 -20.54
CA VAL A 88 0.77 -10.68 -19.58
C VAL A 88 1.69 -11.35 -18.56
N LEU A 89 1.40 -11.13 -17.30
CA LEU A 89 2.00 -11.83 -16.17
C LEU A 89 1.01 -12.89 -15.70
N GLU A 90 1.40 -14.14 -15.85
CA GLU A 90 0.57 -15.29 -15.53
C GLU A 90 0.48 -15.56 -14.02
N LYS A 91 -0.67 -16.05 -13.58
CA LYS A 91 -0.94 -16.43 -12.19
C LYS A 91 0.10 -17.44 -11.66
N GLY A 92 0.57 -17.22 -10.43
CA GLY A 92 1.47 -18.13 -9.71
C GLY A 92 2.93 -18.06 -10.17
N HIS A 93 3.27 -17.11 -11.04
CA HIS A 93 4.62 -16.96 -11.57
C HIS A 93 5.31 -15.71 -11.02
N CYS A 94 6.61 -15.80 -10.77
CA CYS A 94 7.43 -14.73 -10.25
C CYS A 94 8.12 -13.96 -11.39
N TYR A 95 7.98 -12.65 -11.37
CA TYR A 95 8.57 -11.72 -12.32
C TYR A 95 9.36 -10.65 -11.56
N ILE A 96 10.45 -10.18 -12.16
CA ILE A 96 11.17 -9.00 -11.66
C ILE A 96 11.25 -7.98 -12.79
N VAL A 97 10.84 -6.76 -12.46
CA VAL A 97 10.85 -5.63 -13.38
C VAL A 97 11.66 -4.50 -12.76
N PRO A 98 12.73 -4.00 -13.43
CA PRO A 98 13.38 -2.77 -13.01
C PRO A 98 12.38 -1.63 -12.98
N LEU A 99 12.56 -0.68 -12.08
CA LEU A 99 11.76 0.54 -12.03
C LEU A 99 12.46 1.66 -12.81
N LEU A 100 11.68 2.62 -13.29
CA LEU A 100 12.21 3.79 -13.98
C LEU A 100 12.93 4.73 -13.02
N GLU A 101 12.43 4.83 -11.80
CA GLU A 101 13.00 5.65 -10.75
C GLU A 101 14.23 4.97 -10.12
N ARG A 102 15.22 5.81 -9.80
CA ARG A 102 16.44 5.38 -9.13
C ARG A 102 16.89 6.41 -8.08
N ILE A 103 17.62 5.96 -7.09
CA ILE A 103 18.25 6.83 -6.10
C ILE A 103 19.64 7.16 -6.60
N GLU A 104 19.85 8.43 -6.98
CA GLU A 104 21.08 8.89 -7.60
C GLU A 104 22.09 9.44 -6.60
N LYS A 105 21.60 10.04 -5.50
CA LYS A 105 22.44 10.55 -4.41
C LYS A 105 22.04 9.87 -3.11
N PRO A 106 22.99 9.59 -2.20
CA PRO A 106 22.67 8.99 -0.93
C PRO A 106 21.70 9.88 -0.14
N LEU A 107 20.65 9.27 0.38
CA LEU A 107 19.64 9.89 1.23
C LEU A 107 19.83 9.41 2.66
N GLU A 108 19.65 10.29 3.63
CA GLU A 108 19.73 9.94 5.06
C GLU A 108 18.43 9.25 5.54
N HIS A 109 17.38 9.29 4.73
CA HIS A 109 16.06 8.76 5.03
C HIS A 109 16.01 7.23 4.91
N LEU A 110 15.27 6.60 5.84
CA LEU A 110 14.79 5.23 5.64
C LEU A 110 13.66 5.26 4.60
N ILE A 111 13.77 4.42 3.58
CA ILE A 111 12.72 4.29 2.58
C ILE A 111 11.97 2.98 2.82
N ARG A 112 10.66 3.07 2.89
CA ARG A 112 9.76 1.92 2.90
C ARG A 112 8.91 1.92 1.63
N ALA A 113 8.66 0.73 1.10
CA ALA A 113 7.77 0.56 -0.03
C ALA A 113 6.49 -0.15 0.37
N ASN A 114 5.46 0.02 -0.44
CA ASN A 114 4.19 -0.66 -0.28
C ASN A 114 3.48 -0.77 -1.64
N PRO A 115 2.72 -1.83 -1.92
CA PRO A 115 1.86 -1.87 -3.10
C PRO A 115 0.83 -0.73 -3.07
N LYS A 116 0.39 -0.30 -4.23
CA LYS A 116 -0.76 0.62 -4.32
C LYS A 116 -2.05 -0.14 -3.99
N SER A 117 -3.04 0.54 -3.40
CA SER A 117 -4.33 -0.08 -3.07
C SER A 117 -5.01 -0.73 -4.29
N SER A 118 -4.87 -0.14 -5.48
CA SER A 118 -5.38 -0.74 -6.72
C SER A 118 -4.68 -2.06 -7.09
N THR A 119 -3.41 -2.21 -6.71
CA THR A 119 -2.60 -3.41 -6.91
C THR A 119 -2.98 -4.50 -5.90
N GLY A 120 -3.08 -4.14 -4.61
CA GLY A 120 -3.45 -5.08 -3.54
C GLY A 120 -4.83 -5.69 -3.75
N ARG A 121 -5.82 -4.89 -4.16
CA ARG A 121 -7.19 -5.36 -4.44
C ARG A 121 -7.33 -6.30 -5.65
N LEU A 122 -6.25 -6.55 -6.37
CA LEU A 122 -6.17 -7.56 -7.44
C LEU A 122 -5.42 -8.82 -7.01
N ASP A 123 -5.05 -8.94 -5.72
CA ASP A 123 -4.18 -10.02 -5.25
C ASP A 123 -2.88 -10.11 -6.06
N LEU A 124 -2.39 -8.94 -6.46
CA LEU A 124 -1.13 -8.80 -7.15
C LEU A 124 -0.05 -8.52 -6.11
N PHE A 125 0.67 -9.56 -5.75
CA PHE A 125 1.72 -9.49 -4.76
C PHE A 125 2.95 -8.81 -5.35
N THR A 126 3.39 -7.71 -4.74
CA THR A 126 4.59 -7.00 -5.17
C THR A 126 5.54 -6.79 -4.00
N ARG A 127 6.85 -6.77 -4.26
CA ARG A 127 7.90 -6.48 -3.28
C ARG A 127 9.01 -5.67 -3.91
N LEU A 128 9.40 -4.56 -3.27
CA LEU A 128 10.53 -3.75 -3.70
C LEU A 128 11.85 -4.48 -3.36
N LEU A 129 12.79 -4.44 -4.31
CA LEU A 129 14.16 -4.93 -4.18
C LEU A 129 15.14 -3.79 -4.47
N ALA A 130 16.25 -3.76 -3.75
CA ALA A 130 17.38 -2.88 -4.00
C ALA A 130 18.68 -3.64 -3.81
N ASP A 131 19.74 -3.26 -4.52
CA ASP A 131 21.03 -3.94 -4.47
C ASP A 131 21.60 -4.03 -3.06
N ASN A 132 22.17 -5.17 -2.67
CA ASN A 132 22.77 -5.41 -1.36
C ASN A 132 21.84 -5.21 -0.17
N CYS A 133 20.51 -5.34 -0.35
CA CYS A 133 19.53 -5.20 0.70
C CYS A 133 18.96 -6.56 1.12
N GLY A 134 19.08 -6.89 2.40
CA GLY A 134 18.60 -8.16 2.99
C GLY A 134 17.12 -8.11 3.44
N ARG A 135 16.36 -7.10 3.02
CA ARG A 135 14.92 -6.96 3.33
C ARG A 135 14.17 -6.47 2.12
N PHE A 136 13.03 -7.08 1.87
CA PHE A 136 12.03 -6.52 0.96
C PHE A 136 11.42 -5.24 1.53
N GLU A 137 10.87 -4.40 0.67
CA GLU A 137 10.11 -3.19 1.02
C GLU A 137 10.92 -2.17 1.84
N THR A 138 12.23 -2.32 1.94
CA THR A 138 13.07 -1.44 2.75
C THR A 138 14.34 -1.10 2.01
N VAL A 139 14.64 0.20 1.86
CA VAL A 139 15.93 0.68 1.34
C VAL A 139 16.60 1.49 2.45
N PRO A 140 17.80 1.08 2.89
CA PRO A 140 18.47 1.72 4.02
C PRO A 140 18.99 3.11 3.66
N PRO A 141 19.19 3.99 4.66
CA PRO A 141 19.90 5.26 4.48
C PRO A 141 21.26 5.05 3.80
N GLY A 142 21.65 6.01 2.97
CA GLY A 142 22.92 5.98 2.23
C GLY A 142 22.91 5.17 0.94
N TYR A 143 21.82 4.47 0.62
CA TYR A 143 21.71 3.72 -0.62
C TYR A 143 21.77 4.63 -1.85
N THR A 144 22.43 4.14 -2.90
CA THR A 144 22.37 4.69 -4.26
C THR A 144 22.29 3.54 -5.25
N GLY A 145 21.42 3.66 -6.25
CA GLY A 145 21.28 2.60 -7.25
C GLY A 145 19.88 2.49 -7.83
N PRO A 146 19.68 1.47 -8.69
CA PRO A 146 18.40 1.13 -9.28
C PRO A 146 17.46 0.47 -8.24
N LEU A 147 16.16 0.58 -8.51
CA LEU A 147 15.12 -0.12 -7.78
C LEU A 147 14.45 -1.14 -8.69
N TYR A 148 13.97 -2.23 -8.11
CA TYR A 148 13.30 -3.31 -8.83
C TYR A 148 12.03 -3.71 -8.10
N LEU A 149 11.06 -4.23 -8.85
CA LEU A 149 9.83 -4.76 -8.29
C LEU A 149 9.69 -6.25 -8.63
N GLU A 150 9.60 -7.07 -7.60
CA GLU A 150 9.11 -8.44 -7.74
C GLU A 150 7.59 -8.39 -7.85
N ILE A 151 7.02 -9.15 -8.78
CA ILE A 151 5.59 -9.18 -9.07
C ILE A 151 5.15 -10.64 -9.17
N VAL A 152 4.14 -11.02 -8.39
CA VAL A 152 3.53 -12.37 -8.44
C VAL A 152 2.01 -12.23 -8.46
N PRO A 153 1.37 -12.38 -9.62
CA PRO A 153 -0.10 -12.46 -9.68
C PRO A 153 -0.58 -13.72 -8.95
N ARG A 154 -1.49 -13.56 -7.98
CA ARG A 154 -1.95 -14.69 -7.15
C ARG A 154 -3.35 -15.19 -7.57
N SER A 155 -4.27 -14.31 -7.87
CA SER A 155 -5.64 -14.67 -8.28
C SER A 155 -5.89 -14.55 -9.77
N PHE A 156 -5.43 -13.48 -10.41
CA PHE A 156 -5.74 -13.14 -11.79
C PHE A 156 -4.47 -13.00 -12.63
N PRO A 157 -4.46 -13.46 -13.91
CA PRO A 157 -3.46 -13.01 -14.85
C PRO A 157 -3.66 -11.52 -15.12
N VAL A 158 -2.58 -10.75 -15.17
CA VAL A 158 -2.62 -9.29 -15.38
C VAL A 158 -1.78 -8.89 -16.56
N LYS A 159 -2.25 -7.93 -17.35
CA LYS A 159 -1.44 -7.28 -18.38
C LYS A 159 -0.91 -5.97 -17.83
N VAL A 160 0.41 -5.82 -17.85
CA VAL A 160 1.12 -4.62 -17.41
C VAL A 160 1.93 -4.03 -18.57
N LYS A 161 2.22 -2.74 -18.50
CA LYS A 161 3.06 -2.05 -19.49
C LYS A 161 4.01 -1.07 -18.83
N THR A 162 5.01 -0.63 -19.59
CA THR A 162 5.94 0.44 -19.19
C THR A 162 5.19 1.66 -18.69
N GLY A 163 5.67 2.24 -17.59
CA GLY A 163 5.12 3.46 -17.01
C GLY A 163 3.97 3.25 -16.03
N LEU A 164 3.41 2.03 -15.90
CA LEU A 164 2.44 1.73 -14.85
C LEU A 164 3.09 1.73 -13.47
N SER A 165 2.40 2.27 -12.47
CA SER A 165 2.83 2.26 -11.07
C SER A 165 2.03 1.24 -10.27
N LEU A 166 2.73 0.21 -9.78
CA LEU A 166 2.16 -0.87 -8.96
C LEU A 166 2.51 -0.72 -7.47
N CYS A 167 3.55 0.02 -7.17
CA CYS A 167 4.04 0.28 -5.82
C CYS A 167 4.38 1.75 -5.62
N GLN A 168 4.58 2.10 -4.37
CA GLN A 168 4.92 3.44 -3.90
C GLN A 168 5.97 3.37 -2.81
N ILE A 169 6.74 4.43 -2.62
CA ILE A 169 7.71 4.55 -1.53
C ILE A 169 7.40 5.74 -0.63
N ARG A 170 7.76 5.60 0.64
CA ARG A 170 7.64 6.61 1.68
C ARG A 170 9.01 6.80 2.34
N PHE A 171 9.34 8.03 2.68
CA PHE A 171 10.60 8.41 3.32
C PHE A 171 10.34 8.78 4.76
N SER A 172 11.17 8.32 5.69
CA SER A 172 11.01 8.59 7.12
C SER A 172 12.35 8.84 7.79
N ASP A 173 12.33 9.71 8.81
CA ASP A 173 13.45 9.97 9.71
C ASP A 173 13.04 9.72 11.15
N GLY A 174 14.01 9.28 11.95
CA GLY A 174 13.87 9.11 13.39
C GLY A 174 12.72 8.22 13.83
N GLN A 175 12.14 8.53 14.99
CA GLN A 175 11.00 7.82 15.53
C GLN A 175 9.71 8.60 15.27
N ALA A 176 9.10 8.35 14.12
CA ALA A 176 7.91 9.04 13.68
C ALA A 176 6.59 8.48 14.22
N SER A 177 6.58 7.23 14.74
CA SER A 177 5.37 6.54 15.20
C SER A 177 4.78 7.16 16.49
N LEU A 178 3.46 7.27 16.55
CA LEU A 178 2.73 7.69 17.74
C LEU A 178 2.60 6.52 18.72
N THR A 179 2.75 6.82 20.01
CA THR A 179 2.41 5.91 21.09
C THR A 179 0.89 5.82 21.27
N ASP A 180 0.41 4.81 22.01
CA ASP A 180 -1.02 4.62 22.30
C ASP A 180 -1.62 5.82 23.08
N ASP A 181 -0.85 6.44 23.98
CA ASP A 181 -1.29 7.64 24.71
C ASP A 181 -1.40 8.85 23.78
N GLU A 182 -0.44 9.04 22.87
CA GLU A 182 -0.52 10.07 21.83
C GLU A 182 -1.69 9.85 20.87
N LEU A 183 -1.97 8.59 20.49
CA LEU A 183 -3.13 8.25 19.65
C LEU A 183 -4.46 8.56 20.34
N ARG A 184 -4.56 8.30 21.64
CA ARG A 184 -5.75 8.63 22.43
C ARG A 184 -5.96 10.15 22.52
N ALA A 185 -4.91 10.89 22.84
CA ALA A 185 -4.95 12.35 22.90
C ALA A 185 -5.25 12.96 21.53
N GLU A 186 -4.71 12.38 20.45
CA GLU A 186 -5.01 12.80 19.08
C GLU A 186 -6.48 12.60 18.73
N HIS A 187 -7.04 11.43 19.08
CA HIS A 187 -8.44 11.12 18.83
C HIS A 187 -9.39 12.05 19.62
N GLU A 188 -9.03 12.44 20.83
CA GLU A 188 -9.81 13.41 21.64
C GLU A 188 -9.77 14.81 21.02
N ARG A 189 -8.64 15.19 20.43
CA ARG A 189 -8.48 16.49 19.76
C ARG A 189 -9.17 16.51 18.41
N GLU A 190 -8.96 15.46 17.63
CA GLU A 190 -9.45 15.31 16.26
C GLU A 190 -9.76 13.83 16.00
N PRO A 191 -11.05 13.44 15.98
CA PRO A 191 -11.44 12.04 15.91
C PRO A 191 -10.79 11.29 14.75
N LEU A 192 -10.17 10.15 15.05
CA LEU A 192 -9.52 9.25 14.09
C LEU A 192 -10.46 8.12 13.65
N LEU A 193 -11.38 7.68 14.54
CA LEU A 193 -12.22 6.51 14.35
C LEU A 193 -13.69 6.86 14.51
N PHE A 194 -14.53 6.33 13.61
CA PHE A 194 -15.97 6.61 13.56
C PHE A 194 -16.75 5.30 13.40
N ASP A 195 -18.00 5.31 13.81
CA ASP A 195 -18.94 4.23 13.56
C ASP A 195 -19.42 4.19 12.09
N ASP A 196 -20.35 3.28 11.79
CA ASP A 196 -20.94 3.10 10.45
C ASP A 196 -21.77 4.31 9.97
N ARG A 197 -22.21 5.20 10.90
CA ARG A 197 -22.98 6.42 10.60
C ARG A 197 -22.07 7.64 10.43
N GLY A 198 -20.77 7.47 10.70
CA GLY A 198 -19.80 8.57 10.67
C GLY A 198 -19.83 9.42 11.95
N GLU A 199 -20.32 8.86 13.06
CA GLU A 199 -20.24 9.50 14.38
C GLU A 199 -18.92 9.09 15.05
N PRO A 200 -18.18 10.03 15.66
CA PRO A 200 -16.94 9.72 16.35
C PRO A 200 -17.14 8.69 17.47
N LEU A 201 -16.29 7.70 17.56
CA LEU A 201 -16.25 6.80 18.70
C LEU A 201 -15.71 7.53 19.93
N ALA A 202 -16.18 7.15 21.12
CA ALA A 202 -15.61 7.69 22.35
C ALA A 202 -14.19 7.16 22.57
N ALA A 203 -13.27 7.96 23.14
CA ALA A 203 -11.86 7.61 23.31
C ALA A 203 -11.63 6.35 24.16
N ASP A 204 -12.53 6.04 25.10
CA ASP A 204 -12.52 4.82 25.89
C ASP A 204 -12.90 3.55 25.10
N LYS A 205 -13.44 3.71 23.89
CA LYS A 205 -13.78 2.62 22.95
C LYS A 205 -12.63 2.28 22.01
N LEU A 206 -11.59 3.10 21.95
CA LEU A 206 -10.42 2.78 21.14
C LEU A 206 -9.72 1.51 21.65
N ARG A 207 -9.47 0.59 20.77
CA ARG A 207 -8.65 -0.60 21.02
C ARG A 207 -7.23 -0.28 20.56
N LEU A 208 -6.32 -0.13 21.51
CA LEU A 208 -4.94 0.27 21.26
C LEU A 208 -3.97 -0.83 21.75
N ASP A 209 -3.03 -1.18 20.89
CA ASP A 209 -1.91 -2.07 21.19
C ASP A 209 -0.76 -1.72 20.22
N ASN A 210 0.09 -0.76 20.61
CA ASN A 210 1.13 -0.17 19.77
C ASN A 210 0.55 0.24 18.39
N GLY A 211 -0.59 0.92 18.41
CA GLY A 211 -1.37 1.34 17.26
C GLY A 211 -2.87 1.11 17.42
N LEU A 212 -3.64 1.57 16.47
CA LEU A 212 -5.10 1.52 16.48
C LEU A 212 -5.60 0.19 15.89
N MET A 213 -6.23 -0.64 16.72
CA MET A 213 -6.80 -1.93 16.33
C MET A 213 -8.19 -1.73 15.73
N MET A 214 -8.43 -2.32 14.57
CA MET A 214 -9.69 -2.20 13.83
C MET A 214 -10.31 -3.56 13.52
N GLY A 215 -11.63 -3.59 13.42
CA GLY A 215 -12.41 -4.78 13.14
C GLY A 215 -12.70 -4.99 11.65
N ILE A 216 -13.16 -6.20 11.33
CA ILE A 216 -13.69 -6.56 10.01
C ILE A 216 -15.22 -6.47 10.02
N ALA A 217 -15.83 -6.02 8.90
CA ALA A 217 -17.28 -6.04 8.71
C ALA A 217 -17.70 -7.31 7.96
N THR A 218 -18.53 -8.15 8.58
CA THR A 218 -19.15 -9.31 7.97
C THR A 218 -20.67 -9.25 7.99
N MET A 219 -21.24 -8.13 8.44
CA MET A 219 -22.66 -7.83 8.42
C MET A 219 -22.92 -6.50 7.70
N ARG A 220 -24.10 -6.36 7.14
CA ARG A 220 -24.61 -5.09 6.62
C ARG A 220 -24.82 -4.10 7.76
N ASP A 221 -24.72 -2.83 7.43
CA ASP A 221 -24.97 -1.72 8.32
C ASP A 221 -25.43 -0.49 7.53
N SER A 222 -25.39 0.71 8.12
CA SER A 222 -25.86 1.92 7.44
C SER A 222 -25.03 2.30 6.20
N ASP A 223 -23.80 1.81 6.10
CA ASP A 223 -22.82 2.13 5.06
C ASP A 223 -22.69 0.99 4.01
N ILE A 224 -22.74 -0.26 4.46
CA ILE A 224 -22.69 -1.45 3.60
C ILE A 224 -24.10 -1.98 3.38
N GLN A 225 -24.74 -1.59 2.27
CA GLN A 225 -26.10 -2.00 1.90
C GLN A 225 -26.12 -3.16 0.89
N GLY A 226 -25.01 -3.37 0.19
CA GLY A 226 -24.83 -4.43 -0.81
C GLY A 226 -24.15 -5.68 -0.27
N PRO A 227 -23.24 -6.29 -1.04
CA PRO A 227 -22.42 -7.41 -0.59
C PRO A 227 -21.56 -6.99 0.61
N ILE A 228 -21.33 -7.93 1.53
CA ILE A 228 -20.45 -7.71 2.70
C ILE A 228 -18.97 -7.90 2.35
N GLY A 229 -18.69 -8.48 1.21
CA GLY A 229 -17.36 -8.78 0.69
C GLY A 229 -17.41 -9.34 -0.71
N TYR A 230 -16.25 -9.68 -1.21
CA TYR A 230 -16.09 -10.35 -2.50
C TYR A 230 -15.06 -11.46 -2.37
N VAL A 231 -15.24 -12.56 -3.11
CA VAL A 231 -14.24 -13.62 -3.26
C VAL A 231 -13.82 -13.71 -4.72
N ALA A 232 -12.52 -13.87 -4.95
CA ALA A 232 -11.96 -13.95 -6.30
C ALA A 232 -12.39 -15.25 -7.00
N LYS A 233 -12.86 -15.15 -8.24
CA LYS A 233 -13.15 -16.28 -9.09
C LYS A 233 -11.87 -16.95 -9.58
N ARG A 234 -11.99 -18.25 -9.88
CA ARG A 234 -10.93 -19.01 -10.55
C ARG A 234 -11.12 -18.91 -12.08
N TYR A 235 -10.03 -19.06 -12.84
CA TYR A 235 -10.06 -19.15 -14.31
C TYR A 235 -10.74 -17.96 -15.00
N THR A 236 -10.31 -16.76 -14.63
CA THR A 236 -10.82 -15.51 -15.19
C THR A 236 -10.07 -15.09 -16.47
N GLU A 237 -10.60 -14.08 -17.13
CA GLU A 237 -9.90 -13.35 -18.17
C GLU A 237 -8.70 -12.56 -17.62
N ILE A 238 -7.95 -11.89 -18.50
CA ILE A 238 -6.81 -11.06 -18.16
C ILE A 238 -7.30 -9.68 -17.73
N ILE A 239 -6.79 -9.15 -16.63
CA ILE A 239 -7.00 -7.77 -16.22
C ILE A 239 -5.95 -6.88 -16.91
N ASP A 240 -6.35 -5.98 -17.80
CA ASP A 240 -5.45 -4.94 -18.33
C ASP A 240 -5.33 -3.80 -17.30
N MET A 241 -4.18 -3.70 -16.65
CA MET A 241 -3.95 -2.70 -15.61
C MET A 241 -3.74 -1.27 -16.15
N ALA A 242 -3.74 -1.09 -17.45
CA ALA A 242 -3.74 0.24 -18.06
C ALA A 242 -5.16 0.81 -18.22
N GLU A 243 -6.19 -0.01 -18.05
CA GLU A 243 -7.59 0.39 -18.21
C GLU A 243 -8.20 0.68 -16.83
N GLU A 244 -8.68 1.92 -16.63
CA GLU A 244 -9.51 2.27 -15.48
C GLU A 244 -10.98 2.08 -15.86
N ASN A 245 -11.77 1.46 -14.97
CA ASN A 245 -13.18 1.10 -15.20
C ASN A 245 -13.39 0.26 -16.49
N GLY A 246 -12.38 -0.51 -16.91
CA GLY A 246 -12.42 -1.31 -18.14
C GLY A 246 -13.10 -2.67 -17.97
N HIS A 247 -13.12 -3.21 -16.76
CA HIS A 247 -13.54 -4.59 -16.50
C HIS A 247 -14.84 -4.68 -15.71
N ASP A 248 -15.64 -5.71 -15.98
CA ASP A 248 -16.85 -6.03 -15.21
C ASP A 248 -16.45 -6.83 -13.95
N ALA A 249 -16.82 -6.34 -12.77
CA ALA A 249 -16.47 -6.99 -11.51
C ALA A 249 -16.98 -8.42 -11.42
N ASP A 250 -18.19 -8.70 -11.93
CA ASP A 250 -18.82 -10.02 -11.93
C ASP A 250 -18.07 -11.07 -12.76
N ALA A 251 -17.19 -10.67 -13.68
CA ALA A 251 -16.32 -11.60 -14.39
C ALA A 251 -15.17 -12.13 -13.52
N PHE A 252 -14.80 -11.40 -12.47
CA PHE A 252 -13.62 -11.68 -11.63
C PHE A 252 -13.92 -11.99 -10.19
N PHE A 253 -15.05 -11.53 -9.65
CA PHE A 253 -15.41 -11.67 -8.25
C PHE A 253 -16.83 -12.25 -8.10
N GLU A 254 -17.03 -13.00 -7.02
CA GLU A 254 -18.34 -13.38 -6.52
C GLU A 254 -18.68 -12.51 -5.31
N PRO A 255 -19.85 -11.85 -5.30
CA PRO A 255 -20.29 -11.07 -4.17
C PRO A 255 -20.71 -11.98 -3.00
N LEU A 256 -20.20 -11.69 -1.81
CA LEU A 256 -20.54 -12.40 -0.59
C LEU A 256 -21.81 -11.80 0.04
N GLN A 257 -22.78 -12.66 0.29
CA GLN A 257 -24.00 -12.28 1.00
C GLN A 257 -23.77 -12.32 2.51
N GLU A 258 -24.54 -11.53 3.24
CA GLU A 258 -24.51 -11.52 4.69
C GLU A 258 -24.75 -12.93 5.26
N PRO A 259 -23.78 -13.46 6.03
CA PRO A 259 -23.90 -14.78 6.61
C PRO A 259 -24.80 -14.76 7.85
N LYS A 260 -25.44 -15.89 8.13
CA LYS A 260 -26.29 -16.02 9.31
C LYS A 260 -25.50 -15.75 10.61
N GLY A 261 -25.89 -14.73 11.34
CA GLY A 261 -25.28 -14.36 12.61
C GLY A 261 -23.87 -13.72 12.48
N GLY A 262 -23.55 -13.17 11.31
CA GLY A 262 -22.28 -12.44 11.08
C GLY A 262 -21.03 -13.32 11.08
N ARG A 263 -21.18 -14.62 10.92
CA ARG A 263 -20.09 -15.60 10.96
C ARG A 263 -19.81 -16.18 9.58
N LEU A 264 -18.61 -15.96 9.07
CA LEU A 264 -18.17 -16.41 7.76
C LEU A 264 -16.91 -17.26 7.89
N ILE A 265 -16.91 -18.44 7.27
CA ILE A 265 -15.69 -19.23 7.10
C ILE A 265 -15.03 -18.79 5.80
N VAL A 266 -13.76 -18.43 5.89
CA VAL A 266 -12.90 -18.14 4.73
C VAL A 266 -11.99 -19.33 4.47
N GLU A 267 -11.88 -19.71 3.20
CA GLU A 267 -11.19 -20.93 2.77
C GLU A 267 -9.72 -20.67 2.44
N PRO A 268 -8.81 -21.62 2.68
CA PRO A 268 -7.41 -21.51 2.35
C PRO A 268 -7.18 -21.18 0.87
N GLU A 269 -6.13 -20.37 0.62
CA GLU A 269 -5.70 -19.97 -0.72
C GLU A 269 -6.75 -19.21 -1.57
N GLU A 270 -7.94 -18.95 -1.05
CA GLU A 270 -8.90 -18.05 -1.67
C GLU A 270 -8.58 -16.59 -1.31
N PHE A 271 -8.91 -15.68 -2.21
CA PHE A 271 -8.68 -14.25 -2.00
C PHE A 271 -10.00 -13.51 -1.80
N TYR A 272 -10.05 -12.74 -0.74
CA TYR A 272 -11.24 -12.01 -0.32
C TYR A 272 -10.97 -10.51 -0.24
N ILE A 273 -12.00 -9.72 -0.52
CA ILE A 273 -12.04 -8.28 -0.27
C ILE A 273 -13.15 -8.01 0.74
N PHE A 274 -12.79 -7.38 1.86
CA PHE A 274 -13.72 -6.93 2.90
C PHE A 274 -13.54 -5.44 3.20
N ALA A 275 -14.40 -4.89 4.02
CA ALA A 275 -14.26 -3.56 4.60
C ALA A 275 -13.96 -3.65 6.10
N SER A 276 -13.31 -2.63 6.65
CA SER A 276 -13.21 -2.46 8.09
C SER A 276 -14.59 -2.23 8.73
N LYS A 277 -14.75 -2.62 10.00
CA LYS A 277 -15.98 -2.38 10.75
C LYS A 277 -16.18 -0.90 11.05
N GLU A 278 -15.10 -0.26 11.44
CA GLU A 278 -15.05 1.17 11.75
C GLU A 278 -14.62 1.96 10.50
N ARG A 279 -14.92 3.25 10.48
CA ARG A 279 -14.43 4.23 9.52
C ARG A 279 -13.22 4.94 10.12
N ILE A 280 -12.21 5.20 9.30
CA ILE A 280 -10.93 5.80 9.71
C ILE A 280 -10.73 7.17 9.04
N ARG A 281 -10.18 8.12 9.77
CA ARG A 281 -9.65 9.38 9.25
C ARG A 281 -8.18 9.52 9.60
N ILE A 282 -7.40 9.95 8.63
CA ILE A 282 -6.01 10.33 8.82
C ILE A 282 -5.95 11.86 8.77
N PRO A 283 -5.68 12.55 9.88
CA PRO A 283 -5.51 14.01 9.90
C PRO A 283 -4.42 14.48 8.94
N ALA A 284 -4.48 15.74 8.52
CA ALA A 284 -3.54 16.30 7.55
C ALA A 284 -2.07 16.31 8.02
N HIS A 285 -1.82 16.32 9.32
CA HIS A 285 -0.48 16.31 9.94
C HIS A 285 0.03 14.91 10.30
N LEU A 286 -0.74 13.86 9.94
CA LEU A 286 -0.39 12.46 10.17
C LEU A 286 -0.42 11.67 8.87
N ALA A 287 0.36 10.61 8.83
CA ALA A 287 0.23 9.51 7.89
C ALA A 287 0.00 8.22 8.69
N ALA A 288 -0.51 7.18 8.05
CA ALA A 288 -0.64 5.90 8.71
C ALA A 288 -0.19 4.74 7.82
N GLU A 289 0.07 3.61 8.45
CA GLU A 289 0.41 2.35 7.76
C GLU A 289 -0.36 1.20 8.41
N MET A 290 -0.96 0.37 7.57
CA MET A 290 -1.58 -0.86 8.00
C MET A 290 -0.49 -1.90 8.22
N CYS A 291 -0.41 -2.39 9.46
CA CYS A 291 0.57 -3.38 9.86
C CYS A 291 -0.04 -4.78 9.83
N ALA A 292 0.79 -5.77 9.50
CA ALA A 292 0.42 -7.16 9.63
C ALA A 292 -0.01 -7.46 11.07
N TYR A 293 -1.09 -8.19 11.21
CA TYR A 293 -1.58 -8.63 12.50
C TYR A 293 -0.67 -9.68 13.11
N ASP A 294 -0.70 -9.81 14.44
CA ASP A 294 0.12 -10.77 15.18
C ASP A 294 -0.17 -12.20 14.72
N VAL A 295 0.89 -12.96 14.45
CA VAL A 295 0.84 -14.38 14.08
C VAL A 295 0.07 -15.23 15.11
N GLY A 296 -0.02 -14.77 16.36
CA GLY A 296 -0.76 -15.44 17.45
C GLY A 296 -2.27 -15.47 17.29
N ILE A 297 -2.82 -14.74 16.30
CA ILE A 297 -4.27 -14.62 16.11
C ILE A 297 -4.76 -15.34 14.85
N GLY A 298 -3.86 -15.86 14.02
CA GLY A 298 -4.17 -16.65 12.84
C GLY A 298 -3.17 -16.45 11.70
N GLU A 299 -3.01 -17.46 10.89
CA GLU A 299 -2.18 -17.41 9.68
C GLU A 299 -2.95 -16.81 8.51
N LEU A 300 -3.39 -15.56 8.69
CA LEU A 300 -4.04 -14.79 7.64
C LEU A 300 -3.05 -13.78 7.10
N ARG A 301 -2.79 -13.79 5.81
CA ARG A 301 -2.20 -12.62 5.18
C ARG A 301 -3.29 -11.58 4.98
N THR A 302 -3.23 -10.55 5.79
CA THR A 302 -4.05 -9.37 5.65
C THR A 302 -3.21 -8.27 5.02
N ASN A 303 -3.75 -7.64 4.00
CA ASN A 303 -3.24 -6.43 3.35
C ASN A 303 -1.93 -6.59 2.56
N TYR A 304 -2.07 -6.27 1.29
CA TYR A 304 -0.97 -6.02 0.38
C TYR A 304 -0.59 -4.53 0.38
N ALA A 305 -1.59 -3.64 0.49
CA ALA A 305 -1.44 -2.19 0.38
C ALA A 305 -1.79 -1.50 1.70
N GLY A 306 -0.81 -0.93 2.38
CA GLY A 306 -0.96 -0.43 3.75
C GLY A 306 -0.74 1.05 3.97
N PHE A 307 -0.29 1.86 2.99
CA PHE A 307 -0.09 3.29 3.21
C PHE A 307 -1.40 4.07 3.15
N PHE A 308 -1.66 4.85 4.20
CA PHE A 308 -2.72 5.84 4.27
C PHE A 308 -2.09 7.22 4.34
N ASP A 309 -2.39 8.04 3.36
CA ASP A 309 -1.82 9.37 3.25
C ASP A 309 -2.64 10.39 4.04
N ASN A 310 -2.01 11.52 4.32
CA ASN A 310 -2.58 12.70 4.96
C ASN A 310 -3.91 13.11 4.33
N GLY A 311 -4.95 13.28 5.14
CA GLY A 311 -6.29 13.69 4.68
C GLY A 311 -7.20 12.54 4.24
N PHE A 312 -6.74 11.28 4.25
CA PHE A 312 -7.60 10.14 3.94
C PHE A 312 -8.77 10.05 4.92
N GLY A 313 -9.96 9.76 4.40
CA GLY A 313 -11.18 9.58 5.18
C GLY A 313 -12.07 10.82 5.30
N GLY A 314 -11.55 12.02 4.99
CA GLY A 314 -12.33 13.26 5.09
C GLY A 314 -12.89 13.51 6.49
N GLU A 315 -14.02 14.20 6.60
CA GLU A 315 -14.57 14.63 7.92
C GLU A 315 -15.21 13.49 8.74
N LYS A 316 -15.84 12.51 8.05
CA LYS A 316 -16.64 11.44 8.71
C LYS A 316 -15.94 10.07 8.64
N GLY A 317 -14.66 10.05 8.34
CA GLY A 317 -13.93 8.82 8.11
C GLY A 317 -14.37 8.07 6.84
N THR A 318 -13.60 7.09 6.47
CA THR A 318 -13.83 6.19 5.33
C THR A 318 -13.43 4.78 5.73
N ARG A 319 -14.12 3.75 5.23
CA ARG A 319 -13.73 2.37 5.52
C ARG A 319 -12.40 2.03 4.86
N ALA A 320 -11.54 1.35 5.58
CA ALA A 320 -10.40 0.66 5.00
C ALA A 320 -10.93 -0.58 4.25
N VAL A 321 -10.35 -0.86 3.09
CA VAL A 321 -10.62 -2.10 2.36
C VAL A 321 -9.49 -3.07 2.64
N LEU A 322 -9.85 -4.31 2.96
CA LEU A 322 -8.98 -5.37 3.45
C LEU A 322 -8.83 -6.43 2.36
N GLU A 323 -7.59 -6.74 2.03
CA GLU A 323 -7.23 -7.84 1.13
C GLU A 323 -6.84 -9.05 1.98
N VAL A 324 -7.65 -10.09 1.96
CA VAL A 324 -7.54 -11.23 2.89
C VAL A 324 -7.27 -12.51 2.15
N ARG A 325 -6.21 -13.23 2.56
CA ARG A 325 -5.91 -14.57 2.05
C ARG A 325 -5.52 -15.48 3.21
N PRO A 326 -6.38 -16.43 3.61
CA PRO A 326 -6.00 -17.50 4.53
C PRO A 326 -4.94 -18.41 3.91
N HIS A 327 -3.99 -18.90 4.71
CA HIS A 327 -2.93 -19.75 4.20
C HIS A 327 -3.30 -21.23 4.22
N ASP A 328 -3.18 -21.88 5.35
CA ASP A 328 -3.19 -23.35 5.38
C ASP A 328 -4.48 -23.96 5.90
N VAL A 329 -5.27 -23.19 6.67
CA VAL A 329 -6.49 -23.69 7.32
C VAL A 329 -7.68 -22.75 7.11
N PRO A 330 -8.92 -23.27 7.05
CA PRO A 330 -10.10 -22.44 7.07
C PRO A 330 -10.16 -21.61 8.35
N PHE A 331 -10.62 -20.38 8.25
CA PHE A 331 -10.68 -19.46 9.39
C PHE A 331 -12.08 -18.87 9.54
N LEU A 332 -12.62 -18.88 10.78
CA LEU A 332 -13.90 -18.26 11.10
C LEU A 332 -13.72 -16.77 11.37
N LEU A 333 -14.36 -15.93 10.58
CA LEU A 333 -14.49 -14.50 10.81
C LEU A 333 -15.81 -14.20 11.52
N GLU A 334 -15.77 -13.30 12.50
CA GLU A 334 -16.95 -12.78 13.18
C GLU A 334 -17.03 -11.24 13.02
N ASP A 335 -18.23 -10.70 12.91
CA ASP A 335 -18.45 -9.27 12.74
C ASP A 335 -17.83 -8.44 13.89
N GLY A 336 -17.04 -7.46 13.55
CA GLY A 336 -16.31 -6.61 14.51
C GLY A 336 -15.10 -7.27 15.18
N GLN A 337 -14.76 -8.52 14.80
CA GLN A 337 -13.52 -9.14 15.24
C GLN A 337 -12.33 -8.25 14.85
N VAL A 338 -11.40 -8.02 15.79
CA VAL A 338 -10.15 -7.30 15.49
C VAL A 338 -9.39 -8.08 14.43
N PHE A 339 -8.97 -7.37 13.38
CA PHE A 339 -8.43 -8.00 12.19
C PHE A 339 -7.14 -7.39 11.68
N PHE A 340 -6.90 -6.12 11.96
CA PHE A 340 -5.69 -5.41 11.56
C PHE A 340 -5.38 -4.25 12.49
N LYS A 341 -4.17 -3.72 12.37
CA LYS A 341 -3.66 -2.60 13.15
C LYS A 341 -3.21 -1.48 12.22
N LEU A 342 -3.47 -0.24 12.61
CA LEU A 342 -2.92 0.97 11.97
C LEU A 342 -1.91 1.61 12.91
N GLU A 343 -0.68 1.76 12.45
CA GLU A 343 0.31 2.61 13.07
C GLU A 343 0.25 4.01 12.45
N PHE A 344 0.24 5.02 13.32
CA PHE A 344 0.22 6.41 12.89
C PHE A 344 1.60 7.04 13.04
N TYR A 345 1.93 7.91 12.11
CA TYR A 345 3.23 8.56 12.02
C TYR A 345 3.05 10.07 11.92
N LYS A 346 3.87 10.82 12.66
CA LYS A 346 4.01 12.27 12.48
C LYS A 346 4.63 12.55 11.12
N THR A 347 4.21 13.64 10.48
CA THR A 347 4.92 14.17 9.32
C THR A 347 5.86 15.28 9.75
N GLN A 348 6.94 15.50 9.00
CA GLN A 348 7.94 16.53 9.36
C GLN A 348 7.37 17.93 9.31
N GLU A 349 6.39 18.14 8.42
CA GLU A 349 5.65 19.39 8.26
C GLU A 349 4.25 19.11 7.70
N PRO A 350 3.31 20.06 7.72
CA PRO A 350 2.04 19.91 7.03
C PRO A 350 2.22 19.79 5.51
N PRO A 351 1.55 18.82 4.83
CA PRO A 351 1.65 18.69 3.38
C PRO A 351 0.94 19.83 2.65
N GLU A 352 1.51 20.28 1.52
CA GLU A 352 0.85 21.23 0.61
C GLU A 352 -0.38 20.61 -0.11
N VAL A 353 -0.44 19.30 -0.16
CA VAL A 353 -1.48 18.52 -0.84
C VAL A 353 -1.92 17.38 0.06
N VAL A 354 -3.21 17.19 0.22
CA VAL A 354 -3.79 16.09 1.01
C VAL A 354 -4.55 15.11 0.13
N TYR A 355 -4.80 13.92 0.62
CA TYR A 355 -5.59 12.91 -0.09
C TYR A 355 -7.00 13.44 -0.38
N GLY A 356 -7.46 13.32 -1.62
CA GLY A 356 -8.73 13.89 -2.09
C GLY A 356 -8.60 15.28 -2.73
N ASP A 357 -7.42 15.89 -2.72
CA ASP A 357 -7.15 17.13 -3.46
C ASP A 357 -7.29 16.92 -4.97
N ASN A 358 -7.92 17.86 -5.67
CA ASN A 358 -8.16 17.81 -7.12
C ASN A 358 -6.88 17.71 -7.97
N ARG A 359 -5.72 18.03 -7.41
CA ARG A 359 -4.40 17.88 -8.05
C ARG A 359 -3.91 16.44 -8.09
N LEU A 360 -4.54 15.54 -7.31
CA LEU A 360 -4.17 14.14 -7.18
C LEU A 360 -5.28 13.21 -7.70
N SER A 361 -4.89 12.07 -8.24
CA SER A 361 -5.81 11.01 -8.61
C SER A 361 -6.22 10.19 -7.39
N SER A 362 -7.16 10.69 -6.59
CA SER A 362 -7.68 9.99 -5.42
C SER A 362 -8.87 9.10 -5.80
N HIS A 363 -8.72 7.77 -5.72
CA HIS A 363 -9.76 6.83 -6.17
C HIS A 363 -10.67 6.31 -5.04
N TYR A 364 -10.27 6.47 -3.76
CA TYR A 364 -10.86 5.73 -2.64
C TYR A 364 -11.34 6.62 -1.50
N GLN A 365 -11.48 7.92 -1.71
CA GLN A 365 -12.09 8.83 -0.73
C GLN A 365 -13.59 8.57 -0.62
N GLY A 366 -14.11 8.51 0.61
CA GLY A 366 -15.56 8.32 0.86
C GLY A 366 -16.11 6.95 0.46
N GLN A 367 -15.26 5.92 0.31
CA GLN A 367 -15.69 4.57 -0.05
C GLN A 367 -16.30 3.83 1.16
N ALA A 368 -17.24 2.91 0.89
CA ALA A 368 -17.59 1.81 1.80
C ALA A 368 -16.76 0.57 1.42
N LEU A 369 -17.37 -0.41 0.77
CA LEU A 369 -16.66 -1.53 0.16
C LEU A 369 -16.48 -1.24 -1.33
N LYS A 370 -15.22 -1.18 -1.80
CA LYS A 370 -14.92 -0.85 -3.18
C LYS A 370 -13.81 -1.76 -3.74
N LEU A 371 -14.02 -2.31 -4.91
CA LEU A 371 -13.01 -3.06 -5.66
C LEU A 371 -11.92 -2.14 -6.25
N SER A 372 -10.94 -2.72 -6.94
CA SER A 372 -9.90 -1.95 -7.61
C SER A 372 -10.48 -1.01 -8.66
N LYS A 373 -9.81 0.13 -8.90
CA LYS A 373 -10.19 1.14 -9.90
C LYS A 373 -10.27 0.60 -11.34
N HIS A 374 -9.76 -0.60 -11.59
CA HIS A 374 -9.82 -1.25 -12.89
C HIS A 374 -11.20 -1.80 -13.22
N PHE A 375 -12.06 -1.98 -12.21
CA PHE A 375 -13.43 -2.43 -12.37
C PHE A 375 -14.40 -1.26 -12.50
N ARG A 376 -15.45 -1.45 -13.30
CA ARG A 376 -16.57 -0.52 -13.39
C ARG A 376 -17.21 -0.35 -12.01
N PRO A 377 -17.70 0.84 -11.65
CA PRO A 377 -18.45 1.03 -10.42
C PRO A 377 -19.64 0.07 -10.37
N THR A 378 -19.77 -0.65 -9.27
CA THR A 378 -20.89 -1.57 -8.98
C THR A 378 -22.02 -0.84 -8.29
#